data_e6e62aa1fab4ecc1194302352f41ba24
#
_entry.id   e6e62aa1fab4ecc1194302352f41ba24
#
_cell.length_a   1.000
_cell.length_b   1.000
_cell.length_c   1.000
_cell.angle_alpha   90.00
_cell.angle_beta   90.00
_cell.angle_gamma   90.00
#
_symmetry.space_group_name_H-M   'P 1'
#
loop_
_entity.id
_entity.type
_entity.pdbx_description
1 polymer ?
#
loop_
_entity_poly.entity_id
_entity_poly.type
_entity_poly.pdbx_seq_one_letter_code
_entity_poly.pdbx_strand_id
1 'polypeptide(L)'
;MNIEAELKKDGIEIIGRLDTLSINSISRNAAEKICKAFPRAHFDYGQLFIEFSRTPMYIAKMPEGYAEATYFYKNSSIYFKAGVPLKDLEKFAIHELIHHIQEVKDNKGNLYRLGLCEYSEFKTYGMALNEGAVQLAASKILEQKETVVKYYDISLPTNSPNCYPLLCNLVNQLAYLVGEHALFESTLFSTDQFKLALIRSCGKKNFLNIQNCLDKVLTIEEKIVLLNNDLLEETLSDEKTQKIAFRIGKLKTELKNAFVQTQNLIYSSYFDNELNRIATTEEIEIYRTKLYDYKNYIGITENYSDFNNYYLDKMIALDDKYEAILNNVALVVVKENTISKMFKRIKNIFGLSKNFEQN
;
A
#
# COMPACT_ATOMS: atom_id res chain seq x y z
N MET A 1 -30.96 13.83 -0.72
CA MET A 1 -29.68 14.33 -1.26
C MET A 1 -29.79 14.36 -2.77
N ASN A 2 -29.48 15.47 -3.44
CA ASN A 2 -29.52 15.51 -4.92
C ASN A 2 -28.15 15.10 -5.46
N ILE A 3 -28.01 13.83 -5.87
CA ILE A 3 -26.78 13.23 -6.37
C ILE A 3 -26.24 13.98 -7.60
N GLU A 4 -27.12 14.41 -8.52
CA GLU A 4 -26.70 15.19 -9.69
C GLU A 4 -26.05 16.53 -9.31
N ALA A 5 -26.54 17.16 -8.24
CA ALA A 5 -25.96 18.42 -7.77
C ALA A 5 -24.57 18.22 -7.15
N GLU A 6 -24.30 17.04 -6.58
CA GLU A 6 -22.97 16.71 -6.04
C GLU A 6 -21.99 16.34 -7.17
N LEU A 7 -22.41 15.51 -8.11
CA LEU A 7 -21.61 15.20 -9.30
C LEU A 7 -21.22 16.46 -10.07
N LYS A 8 -22.15 17.41 -10.21
CA LYS A 8 -21.87 18.71 -10.86
C LYS A 8 -20.82 19.54 -10.11
N LYS A 9 -20.73 19.44 -8.77
CA LYS A 9 -19.68 20.13 -8.00
C LYS A 9 -18.29 19.58 -8.37
N ASP A 10 -18.23 18.28 -8.66
CA ASP A 10 -17.00 17.61 -9.08
C ASP A 10 -16.79 17.71 -10.61
N GLY A 11 -17.62 18.48 -11.31
CA GLY A 11 -17.55 18.68 -12.75
C GLY A 11 -18.01 17.49 -13.60
N ILE A 12 -18.72 16.54 -12.98
CA ILE A 12 -19.22 15.33 -13.64
C ILE A 12 -20.64 15.57 -14.16
N GLU A 13 -20.86 15.48 -15.49
CA GLU A 13 -22.15 15.62 -16.15
C GLU A 13 -22.55 14.32 -16.83
N ILE A 14 -23.66 13.71 -16.40
CA ILE A 14 -24.14 12.44 -16.95
C ILE A 14 -24.66 12.67 -18.36
N ILE A 15 -24.14 11.89 -19.33
CA ILE A 15 -24.60 11.84 -20.72
C ILE A 15 -25.65 10.75 -20.90
N GLY A 16 -25.43 9.57 -20.34
CA GLY A 16 -26.34 8.44 -20.47
C GLY A 16 -25.91 7.23 -19.64
N ARG A 17 -26.79 6.26 -19.55
CA ARG A 17 -26.53 4.99 -18.90
C ARG A 17 -25.98 3.99 -19.92
N LEU A 18 -25.02 3.15 -19.53
CA LEU A 18 -24.60 2.02 -20.35
C LEU A 18 -25.76 1.04 -20.53
N ASP A 19 -25.84 0.42 -21.70
CA ASP A 19 -26.81 -0.63 -21.97
C ASP A 19 -26.50 -1.91 -21.18
N THR A 20 -27.52 -2.75 -21.02
CA THR A 20 -27.44 -3.98 -20.23
C THR A 20 -26.39 -4.97 -20.77
N LEU A 21 -26.20 -5.03 -22.09
CA LEU A 21 -25.22 -5.95 -22.68
C LEU A 21 -23.79 -5.51 -22.34
N SER A 22 -23.51 -4.23 -22.45
CA SER A 22 -22.21 -3.63 -22.06
C SER A 22 -21.94 -3.83 -20.57
N ILE A 23 -22.91 -3.55 -19.69
CA ILE A 23 -22.78 -3.78 -18.25
C ILE A 23 -22.50 -5.26 -17.96
N ASN A 24 -23.23 -6.19 -18.58
CA ASN A 24 -23.02 -7.63 -18.37
C ASN A 24 -21.65 -8.11 -18.88
N SER A 25 -21.14 -7.53 -19.99
CA SER A 25 -19.80 -7.84 -20.51
C SER A 25 -18.72 -7.42 -19.50
N ILE A 26 -18.77 -6.17 -19.04
CA ILE A 26 -17.85 -5.61 -18.05
C ILE A 26 -17.91 -6.46 -16.77
N SER A 27 -19.10 -6.75 -16.26
CA SER A 27 -19.32 -7.48 -15.01
C SER A 27 -18.78 -8.90 -15.06
N ARG A 28 -19.00 -9.60 -16.20
CA ARG A 28 -18.49 -10.96 -16.42
C ARG A 28 -16.98 -10.99 -16.46
N ASN A 29 -16.37 -10.10 -17.24
CA ASN A 29 -14.90 -9.98 -17.37
C ASN A 29 -14.24 -9.65 -16.02
N ALA A 30 -14.79 -8.69 -15.27
CA ALA A 30 -14.27 -8.33 -13.95
C ALA A 30 -14.40 -9.47 -12.94
N ALA A 31 -15.57 -10.11 -12.82
CA ALA A 31 -15.78 -11.21 -11.91
C ALA A 31 -14.84 -12.40 -12.19
N GLU A 32 -14.67 -12.78 -13.47
CA GLU A 32 -13.76 -13.84 -13.89
C GLU A 32 -12.30 -13.52 -13.52
N LYS A 33 -11.83 -12.31 -13.85
CA LYS A 33 -10.46 -11.91 -13.59
C LYS A 33 -10.15 -11.75 -12.10
N ILE A 34 -11.10 -11.24 -11.30
CA ILE A 34 -10.94 -11.13 -9.83
C ILE A 34 -10.81 -12.52 -9.21
N CYS A 35 -11.71 -13.46 -9.56
CA CYS A 35 -11.62 -14.84 -9.06
C CYS A 35 -10.29 -15.51 -9.44
N LYS A 36 -9.82 -15.30 -10.67
CA LYS A 36 -8.54 -15.84 -11.15
C LYS A 36 -7.34 -15.25 -10.40
N ALA A 37 -7.32 -13.92 -10.19
CA ALA A 37 -6.20 -13.22 -9.56
C ALA A 37 -6.09 -13.50 -8.05
N PHE A 38 -7.22 -13.76 -7.39
CA PHE A 38 -7.32 -13.97 -5.95
C PHE A 38 -7.99 -15.30 -5.57
N PRO A 39 -7.42 -16.46 -5.95
CA PRO A 39 -8.04 -17.76 -5.70
C PRO A 39 -8.22 -18.10 -4.21
N ARG A 40 -7.39 -17.50 -3.34
CA ARG A 40 -7.48 -17.68 -1.88
C ARG A 40 -8.56 -16.81 -1.22
N ALA A 41 -9.10 -15.83 -1.93
CA ALA A 41 -10.18 -14.99 -1.44
C ALA A 41 -11.54 -15.71 -1.47
N HIS A 42 -11.62 -16.89 -2.15
CA HIS A 42 -12.81 -17.70 -2.25
C HIS A 42 -14.07 -16.96 -2.72
N PHE A 43 -13.88 -15.97 -3.61
CA PHE A 43 -15.00 -15.28 -4.24
C PHE A 43 -15.87 -16.28 -5.04
N ASP A 44 -17.18 -16.17 -4.89
CA ASP A 44 -18.13 -16.85 -5.77
C ASP A 44 -18.32 -16.02 -7.05
N TYR A 45 -17.96 -16.60 -8.18
CA TYR A 45 -18.07 -15.95 -9.48
C TYR A 45 -19.51 -15.49 -9.79
N GLY A 46 -20.50 -16.36 -9.49
CA GLY A 46 -21.91 -16.07 -9.76
C GLY A 46 -22.42 -14.89 -8.92
N GLN A 47 -22.03 -14.83 -7.65
CA GLN A 47 -22.37 -13.73 -6.76
C GLN A 47 -21.72 -12.42 -7.23
N LEU A 48 -20.41 -12.40 -7.53
CA LEU A 48 -19.72 -11.22 -8.05
C LEU A 48 -20.35 -10.74 -9.36
N PHE A 49 -20.64 -11.65 -10.29
CA PHE A 49 -21.29 -11.28 -11.55
C PHE A 49 -22.65 -10.64 -11.33
N ILE A 50 -23.50 -11.21 -10.47
CA ILE A 50 -24.82 -10.66 -10.14
C ILE A 50 -24.68 -9.28 -9.50
N GLU A 51 -23.75 -9.10 -8.56
CA GLU A 51 -23.51 -7.85 -7.86
C GLU A 51 -23.06 -6.76 -8.84
N PHE A 52 -22.05 -7.04 -9.66
CA PHE A 52 -21.53 -6.09 -10.64
C PHE A 52 -22.56 -5.76 -11.74
N SER A 53 -23.35 -6.73 -12.19
CA SER A 53 -24.39 -6.48 -13.21
C SER A 53 -25.53 -5.59 -12.72
N ARG A 54 -25.70 -5.46 -11.40
CA ARG A 54 -26.67 -4.57 -10.77
C ARG A 54 -26.11 -3.17 -10.50
N THR A 55 -24.79 -3.01 -10.51
CA THR A 55 -24.13 -1.72 -10.30
C THR A 55 -24.44 -0.79 -11.48
N PRO A 56 -25.06 0.38 -11.24
CA PRO A 56 -25.34 1.32 -12.30
C PRO A 56 -24.05 1.88 -12.89
N MET A 57 -23.96 1.88 -14.23
CA MET A 57 -22.79 2.37 -14.97
C MET A 57 -23.23 3.42 -15.97
N TYR A 58 -22.55 4.57 -15.99
CA TYR A 58 -22.90 5.74 -16.78
C TYR A 58 -21.73 6.22 -17.61
N ILE A 59 -22.03 6.84 -18.76
CA ILE A 59 -21.09 7.67 -19.51
C ILE A 59 -21.32 9.12 -19.05
N ALA A 60 -20.24 9.82 -18.75
CA ALA A 60 -20.28 11.18 -18.26
C ALA A 60 -19.20 12.05 -18.92
N LYS A 61 -19.47 13.34 -19.06
CA LYS A 61 -18.40 14.32 -19.24
C LYS A 61 -17.69 14.47 -17.92
N MET A 62 -16.38 14.43 -17.94
CA MET A 62 -15.51 14.64 -16.79
C MET A 62 -14.48 15.72 -17.15
N PRO A 63 -13.98 16.48 -16.16
CA PRO A 63 -12.91 17.45 -16.42
C PRO A 63 -11.68 16.77 -17.04
N GLU A 64 -10.91 17.53 -17.84
CA GLU A 64 -9.63 17.04 -18.31
C GLU A 64 -8.71 16.68 -17.13
N GLY A 65 -7.91 15.62 -17.28
CA GLY A 65 -7.03 15.10 -16.22
C GLY A 65 -7.73 14.31 -15.10
N TYR A 66 -9.06 14.21 -15.12
CA TYR A 66 -9.76 13.21 -14.30
C TYR A 66 -9.47 11.80 -14.83
N ALA A 67 -9.57 10.82 -13.92
CA ALA A 67 -9.48 9.41 -14.30
C ALA A 67 -10.54 9.05 -15.35
N GLU A 68 -10.29 8.03 -16.15
CA GLU A 68 -11.21 7.53 -17.18
C GLU A 68 -12.47 6.88 -16.60
N ALA A 69 -12.46 6.55 -15.31
CA ALA A 69 -13.61 6.09 -14.54
C ALA A 69 -13.56 6.61 -13.11
N THR A 70 -14.71 6.67 -12.44
CA THR A 70 -14.78 6.96 -11.01
C THR A 70 -15.97 6.24 -10.38
N TYR A 71 -15.77 5.70 -9.18
CA TYR A 71 -16.79 5.11 -8.34
C TYR A 71 -17.36 6.15 -7.37
N PHE A 72 -18.67 6.36 -7.42
CA PHE A 72 -19.34 7.28 -6.50
C PHE A 72 -20.13 6.50 -5.45
N TYR A 73 -19.56 6.37 -4.26
CA TYR A 73 -20.06 5.53 -3.18
C TYR A 73 -21.45 5.96 -2.65
N LYS A 74 -21.85 7.24 -2.81
CA LYS A 74 -23.13 7.73 -2.32
C LYS A 74 -24.35 7.13 -3.03
N ASN A 75 -24.18 6.69 -4.26
CA ASN A 75 -25.20 5.98 -5.03
C ASN A 75 -24.70 4.64 -5.60
N SER A 76 -23.51 4.18 -5.16
CA SER A 76 -22.88 2.93 -5.58
C SER A 76 -22.87 2.76 -7.11
N SER A 77 -22.46 3.82 -7.83
CA SER A 77 -22.46 3.88 -9.31
C SER A 77 -21.08 4.18 -9.87
N ILE A 78 -20.80 3.68 -11.07
CA ILE A 78 -19.57 3.94 -11.81
C ILE A 78 -19.86 4.92 -12.95
N TYR A 79 -19.00 5.91 -13.10
CA TYR A 79 -19.04 6.92 -14.17
C TYR A 79 -17.80 6.79 -15.02
N PHE A 80 -17.98 6.57 -16.31
CA PHE A 80 -16.91 6.47 -17.29
C PHE A 80 -16.83 7.76 -18.12
N LYS A 81 -15.62 8.22 -18.37
CA LYS A 81 -15.36 9.40 -19.21
C LYS A 81 -15.86 9.17 -20.62
N ALA A 82 -16.58 10.16 -21.16
CA ALA A 82 -17.07 10.12 -22.53
C ALA A 82 -15.90 10.03 -23.55
N GLY A 83 -16.11 9.23 -24.60
CA GLY A 83 -15.09 9.01 -25.63
C GLY A 83 -14.12 7.86 -25.38
N VAL A 84 -14.15 7.24 -24.20
CA VAL A 84 -13.34 6.04 -23.93
C VAL A 84 -13.96 4.84 -24.67
N PRO A 85 -13.16 4.07 -25.47
CA PRO A 85 -13.67 2.90 -26.17
C PRO A 85 -14.18 1.83 -25.21
N LEU A 86 -15.27 1.11 -25.55
CA LEU A 86 -15.90 0.09 -24.70
C LEU A 86 -14.90 -0.97 -24.21
N LYS A 87 -13.97 -1.42 -25.06
CA LYS A 87 -12.91 -2.38 -24.71
C LYS A 87 -11.96 -1.90 -23.59
N ASP A 88 -11.82 -0.58 -23.46
CA ASP A 88 -10.96 0.03 -22.45
C ASP A 88 -11.74 0.31 -21.15
N LEU A 89 -13.08 0.49 -21.24
CA LEU A 89 -13.93 0.60 -20.05
C LEU A 89 -13.81 -0.62 -19.14
N GLU A 90 -13.64 -1.82 -19.69
CA GLU A 90 -13.45 -3.05 -18.92
C GLU A 90 -12.20 -3.01 -18.02
N LYS A 91 -11.14 -2.33 -18.46
CA LYS A 91 -9.91 -2.17 -17.67
C LYS A 91 -10.12 -1.19 -16.52
N PHE A 92 -10.74 -0.04 -16.83
CA PHE A 92 -10.98 1.00 -15.82
C PHE A 92 -12.04 0.56 -14.80
N ALA A 93 -13.04 -0.21 -15.24
CA ALA A 93 -14.06 -0.76 -14.36
C ALA A 93 -13.51 -1.63 -13.24
N ILE A 94 -12.39 -2.34 -13.44
CA ILE A 94 -11.83 -3.23 -12.42
C ILE A 94 -11.46 -2.46 -11.15
N HIS A 95 -10.81 -1.30 -11.26
CA HIS A 95 -10.48 -0.44 -10.13
C HIS A 95 -11.76 -0.01 -9.38
N GLU A 96 -12.75 0.47 -10.11
CA GLU A 96 -14.00 0.98 -9.56
C GLU A 96 -14.88 -0.13 -8.95
N LEU A 97 -14.86 -1.32 -9.54
CA LEU A 97 -15.58 -2.49 -8.99
C LEU A 97 -14.91 -3.04 -7.73
N ILE A 98 -13.58 -2.88 -7.57
CA ILE A 98 -12.93 -3.17 -6.29
C ILE A 98 -13.46 -2.21 -5.22
N HIS A 99 -13.59 -0.91 -5.49
CA HIS A 99 -14.21 0.03 -4.56
C HIS A 99 -15.64 -0.38 -4.21
N HIS A 100 -16.40 -0.90 -5.18
CA HIS A 100 -17.76 -1.36 -4.93
C HIS A 100 -17.81 -2.53 -3.92
N ILE A 101 -16.95 -3.55 -4.07
CA ILE A 101 -16.92 -4.68 -3.13
C ILE A 101 -16.32 -4.33 -1.76
N GLN A 102 -15.59 -3.23 -1.65
CA GLN A 102 -15.01 -2.75 -0.40
C GLN A 102 -16.02 -2.03 0.52
N GLU A 103 -17.21 -1.67 0.01
CA GLU A 103 -18.15 -0.87 0.79
C GLU A 103 -18.62 -1.58 2.05
N VAL A 104 -18.37 -0.95 3.19
CA VAL A 104 -19.01 -1.31 4.47
C VAL A 104 -19.83 -0.14 4.95
N LYS A 105 -21.15 -0.36 5.06
CA LYS A 105 -22.13 0.65 5.49
C LYS A 105 -22.68 0.32 6.87
N ASP A 106 -22.99 1.36 7.64
CA ASP A 106 -23.67 1.22 8.92
C ASP A 106 -25.16 0.84 8.72
N ASN A 107 -25.87 0.58 9.82
CA ASN A 107 -27.30 0.23 9.79
C ASN A 107 -28.19 1.36 9.23
N LYS A 108 -27.66 2.56 9.03
CA LYS A 108 -28.36 3.72 8.45
C LYS A 108 -27.99 3.92 6.98
N GLY A 109 -27.10 3.07 6.43
CA GLY A 109 -26.62 3.16 5.06
C GLY A 109 -25.49 4.17 4.85
N ASN A 110 -24.91 4.73 5.91
CA ASN A 110 -23.74 5.62 5.79
C ASN A 110 -22.48 4.78 5.55
N LEU A 111 -21.62 5.24 4.65
CA LEU A 111 -20.32 4.62 4.42
C LEU A 111 -19.47 4.74 5.70
N TYR A 112 -19.06 3.60 6.23
CA TYR A 112 -18.20 3.50 7.40
C TYR A 112 -16.76 3.19 6.99
N ARG A 113 -16.58 2.34 5.95
CA ARG A 113 -15.28 1.89 5.50
C ARG A 113 -15.29 1.56 4.01
N LEU A 114 -14.15 1.79 3.38
CA LEU A 114 -13.88 1.42 1.99
C LEU A 114 -12.45 0.83 1.94
N GLY A 115 -12.32 -0.50 1.96
CA GLY A 115 -11.03 -1.17 2.01
C GLY A 115 -10.19 -0.76 3.23
N LEU A 116 -9.07 -0.11 2.95
CA LEU A 116 -8.14 0.41 3.97
C LEU A 116 -8.49 1.83 4.43
N CYS A 117 -9.49 2.45 3.80
CA CYS A 117 -9.94 3.81 4.13
C CYS A 117 -11.09 3.77 5.15
N GLU A 118 -10.97 4.54 6.22
CA GLU A 118 -11.97 4.68 7.28
C GLU A 118 -12.63 6.06 7.19
N TYR A 119 -13.96 6.08 7.24
CA TYR A 119 -14.77 7.30 7.22
C TYR A 119 -15.30 7.61 8.61
N SER A 120 -15.16 8.84 9.04
CA SER A 120 -15.82 9.39 10.21
C SER A 120 -16.61 10.66 9.84
N GLU A 121 -17.47 11.15 10.72
CA GLU A 121 -18.26 12.36 10.45
C GLU A 121 -17.40 13.58 10.06
N PHE A 122 -16.15 13.63 10.51
CA PHE A 122 -15.29 14.82 10.37
C PHE A 122 -14.03 14.59 9.54
N LYS A 123 -13.64 13.33 9.30
CA LYS A 123 -12.36 13.04 8.64
C LYS A 123 -12.33 11.66 7.99
N THR A 124 -11.66 11.62 6.86
CA THR A 124 -11.29 10.40 6.15
C THR A 124 -9.83 10.06 6.45
N TYR A 125 -9.51 8.79 6.68
CA TYR A 125 -8.18 8.31 7.00
C TYR A 125 -7.74 7.21 6.05
N GLY A 126 -6.52 7.27 5.56
CA GLY A 126 -5.92 6.22 4.74
C GLY A 126 -6.41 6.19 3.29
N MET A 127 -6.90 7.31 2.75
CA MET A 127 -7.36 7.42 1.37
C MET A 127 -6.23 7.01 0.41
N ALA A 128 -5.07 7.63 0.48
CA ALA A 128 -3.94 7.33 -0.40
C ALA A 128 -3.45 5.89 -0.27
N LEU A 129 -3.46 5.33 0.94
CA LEU A 129 -3.13 3.92 1.17
C LEU A 129 -4.13 3.01 0.47
N ASN A 130 -5.43 3.32 0.52
CA ASN A 130 -6.48 2.55 -0.15
C ASN A 130 -6.37 2.67 -1.67
N GLU A 131 -6.23 3.87 -2.23
CA GLU A 131 -6.07 4.08 -3.67
C GLU A 131 -4.87 3.30 -4.24
N GLY A 132 -3.71 3.38 -3.58
CA GLY A 132 -2.54 2.60 -3.96
C GLY A 132 -2.76 1.09 -3.88
N ALA A 133 -3.47 0.61 -2.85
CA ALA A 133 -3.77 -0.81 -2.67
C ALA A 133 -4.78 -1.34 -3.70
N VAL A 134 -5.85 -0.57 -3.99
CA VAL A 134 -6.84 -0.89 -5.03
C VAL A 134 -6.17 -0.94 -6.39
N GLN A 135 -5.31 0.03 -6.70
CA GLN A 135 -4.61 0.06 -7.97
C GLN A 135 -3.61 -1.08 -8.12
N LEU A 136 -2.91 -1.49 -7.05
CA LEU A 136 -2.07 -2.70 -7.07
C LEU A 136 -2.90 -3.96 -7.29
N ALA A 137 -4.08 -4.07 -6.66
CA ALA A 137 -4.99 -5.18 -6.89
C ALA A 137 -5.50 -5.20 -8.34
N ALA A 138 -5.89 -4.03 -8.89
CA ALA A 138 -6.29 -3.89 -10.29
C ALA A 138 -5.15 -4.27 -11.26
N SER A 139 -3.92 -3.84 -10.98
CA SER A 139 -2.73 -4.19 -11.76
C SER A 139 -2.46 -5.70 -11.75
N LYS A 140 -2.64 -6.36 -10.59
CA LYS A 140 -2.53 -7.82 -10.48
C LYS A 140 -3.62 -8.55 -11.26
N ILE A 141 -4.87 -8.09 -11.19
CA ILE A 141 -6.01 -8.64 -11.96
C ILE A 141 -5.78 -8.49 -13.46
N LEU A 142 -5.18 -7.40 -13.89
CA LEU A 142 -4.84 -7.11 -15.29
C LEU A 142 -3.50 -7.73 -15.73
N GLU A 143 -2.83 -8.49 -14.87
CA GLU A 143 -1.53 -9.12 -15.12
C GLU A 143 -0.46 -8.12 -15.59
N GLN A 144 -0.52 -6.87 -15.09
CA GLN A 144 0.43 -5.83 -15.41
C GLN A 144 1.81 -6.14 -14.81
N LYS A 145 2.85 -6.03 -15.62
CA LYS A 145 4.23 -6.28 -15.20
C LYS A 145 4.84 -5.01 -14.62
N GLU A 146 5.74 -5.19 -13.66
CA GLU A 146 6.54 -4.10 -13.15
C GLU A 146 7.43 -3.51 -14.25
N THR A 147 7.46 -2.20 -14.33
CA THR A 147 8.30 -1.43 -15.25
C THR A 147 8.87 -0.22 -14.52
N VAL A 148 10.05 0.24 -14.96
CA VAL A 148 10.61 1.50 -14.48
C VAL A 148 10.02 2.63 -15.29
N VAL A 149 9.41 3.60 -14.60
CA VAL A 149 8.84 4.79 -15.23
C VAL A 149 9.49 6.06 -14.69
N LYS A 150 9.42 7.14 -15.48
CA LYS A 150 9.73 8.48 -15.02
C LYS A 150 8.43 9.27 -14.88
N TYR A 151 8.03 9.58 -13.65
CA TYR A 151 6.80 10.28 -13.32
C TYR A 151 7.10 11.53 -12.51
N TYR A 152 6.75 12.70 -13.04
CA TYR A 152 7.10 14.02 -12.46
C TYR A 152 8.58 14.14 -12.04
N ASP A 153 9.49 13.69 -12.92
CA ASP A 153 10.94 13.64 -12.72
C ASP A 153 11.44 12.68 -11.62
N ILE A 154 10.57 11.79 -11.13
CA ILE A 154 10.92 10.71 -10.20
C ILE A 154 10.98 9.41 -10.99
N SER A 155 12.14 8.73 -10.97
CA SER A 155 12.30 7.40 -11.57
C SER A 155 12.01 6.32 -10.54
N LEU A 156 11.08 5.40 -10.85
CA LEU A 156 10.66 4.37 -9.90
C LEU A 156 10.14 3.10 -10.61
N PRO A 157 10.28 1.91 -9.98
CA PRO A 157 9.60 0.71 -10.43
C PRO A 157 8.13 0.74 -9.99
N THR A 158 7.23 0.35 -10.89
CA THR A 158 5.79 0.24 -10.59
C THR A 158 5.08 -0.74 -11.52
N ASN A 159 4.04 -1.38 -11.02
CA ASN A 159 3.11 -2.19 -11.81
C ASN A 159 1.97 -1.35 -12.41
N SER A 160 1.91 -0.05 -12.08
CA SER A 160 0.88 0.86 -12.56
C SER A 160 1.48 2.16 -13.10
N PRO A 161 1.97 2.14 -14.34
CA PRO A 161 2.66 3.30 -14.92
C PRO A 161 1.75 4.50 -15.17
N ASN A 162 0.46 4.29 -15.35
CA ASN A 162 -0.49 5.31 -15.80
C ASN A 162 -1.46 5.78 -14.70
N CYS A 163 -1.54 5.07 -13.57
CA CYS A 163 -2.49 5.36 -12.51
C CYS A 163 -1.81 5.20 -11.15
N TYR A 164 -1.72 6.27 -10.38
CA TYR A 164 -1.11 6.30 -9.04
C TYR A 164 0.29 5.67 -8.94
N PRO A 165 1.24 5.90 -9.87
CA PRO A 165 2.52 5.17 -9.89
C PRO A 165 3.33 5.34 -8.61
N LEU A 166 3.32 6.52 -8.00
CA LEU A 166 4.03 6.80 -6.74
C LEU A 166 3.40 6.04 -5.57
N LEU A 167 2.07 6.07 -5.45
CA LEU A 167 1.36 5.36 -4.38
C LEU A 167 1.53 3.84 -4.54
N CYS A 168 1.43 3.31 -5.76
CA CYS A 168 1.66 1.89 -6.02
C CYS A 168 3.06 1.44 -5.58
N ASN A 169 4.10 2.22 -5.89
CA ASN A 169 5.45 1.91 -5.42
C ASN A 169 5.55 1.92 -3.89
N LEU A 170 5.03 2.94 -3.22
CA LEU A 170 5.09 3.07 -1.76
C LEU A 170 4.28 1.98 -1.05
N VAL A 171 3.08 1.66 -1.54
CA VAL A 171 2.24 0.61 -0.96
C VAL A 171 2.84 -0.78 -1.23
N ASN A 172 3.48 -0.99 -2.39
CA ASN A 172 4.20 -2.22 -2.68
C ASN A 172 5.39 -2.45 -1.71
N GLN A 173 6.11 -1.37 -1.34
CA GLN A 173 7.13 -1.44 -0.29
C GLN A 173 6.54 -1.88 1.06
N LEU A 174 5.40 -1.32 1.46
CA LEU A 174 4.69 -1.74 2.68
C LEU A 174 4.25 -3.21 2.59
N ALA A 175 3.72 -3.63 1.44
CA ALA A 175 3.31 -5.02 1.21
C ALA A 175 4.48 -6.00 1.31
N TYR A 176 5.65 -5.66 0.76
CA TYR A 176 6.86 -6.45 0.91
C TYR A 176 7.26 -6.63 2.38
N LEU A 177 7.18 -5.56 3.17
CA LEU A 177 7.61 -5.58 4.57
C LEU A 177 6.70 -6.42 5.47
N VAL A 178 5.38 -6.36 5.30
CA VAL A 178 4.43 -6.99 6.23
C VAL A 178 3.53 -8.08 5.60
N GLY A 179 3.61 -8.26 4.30
CA GLY A 179 2.93 -9.33 3.57
C GLY A 179 1.90 -8.84 2.55
N GLU A 180 2.12 -9.23 1.29
CA GLU A 180 1.20 -8.94 0.16
C GLU A 180 -0.19 -9.54 0.38
N HIS A 181 -0.27 -10.74 0.97
CA HIS A 181 -1.54 -11.39 1.27
C HIS A 181 -2.40 -10.54 2.21
N ALA A 182 -1.80 -10.02 3.29
CA ALA A 182 -2.51 -9.17 4.25
C ALA A 182 -2.99 -7.86 3.61
N LEU A 183 -2.21 -7.29 2.67
CA LEU A 183 -2.62 -6.13 1.88
C LEU A 183 -3.89 -6.43 1.10
N PHE A 184 -3.86 -7.44 0.22
CA PHE A 184 -4.98 -7.71 -0.67
C PHE A 184 -6.22 -8.22 0.07
N GLU A 185 -6.06 -9.03 1.10
CA GLU A 185 -7.17 -9.46 1.95
C GLU A 185 -7.84 -8.27 2.64
N SER A 186 -7.04 -7.37 3.22
CA SER A 186 -7.60 -6.16 3.84
C SER A 186 -8.21 -5.20 2.83
N THR A 187 -7.64 -5.11 1.62
CA THR A 187 -8.17 -4.27 0.55
C THR A 187 -9.51 -4.79 0.05
N LEU A 188 -9.62 -6.08 -0.24
CA LEU A 188 -10.82 -6.67 -0.85
C LEU A 188 -11.98 -6.87 0.15
N PHE A 189 -11.68 -7.17 1.42
CA PHE A 189 -12.68 -7.48 2.45
C PHE A 189 -12.81 -6.42 3.54
N SER A 190 -12.17 -5.28 3.38
CA SER A 190 -12.24 -4.16 4.34
C SER A 190 -11.91 -4.59 5.78
N THR A 191 -10.85 -5.40 5.95
CA THR A 191 -10.39 -5.89 7.26
C THR A 191 -9.19 -5.08 7.79
N ASP A 192 -8.86 -5.27 9.08
CA ASP A 192 -7.74 -4.55 9.72
C ASP A 192 -6.40 -5.31 9.67
N GLN A 193 -6.32 -6.46 9.02
CA GLN A 193 -5.13 -7.33 9.09
C GLN A 193 -3.85 -6.61 8.66
N PHE A 194 -3.88 -5.90 7.54
CA PHE A 194 -2.73 -5.14 7.04
C PHE A 194 -2.34 -3.99 7.97
N LYS A 195 -3.33 -3.22 8.42
CA LYS A 195 -3.13 -2.14 9.41
C LYS A 195 -2.50 -2.66 10.70
N LEU A 196 -3.01 -3.77 11.24
CA LEU A 196 -2.47 -4.39 12.45
C LEU A 196 -1.07 -4.95 12.24
N ALA A 197 -0.76 -5.50 11.06
CA ALA A 197 0.57 -5.95 10.71
C ALA A 197 1.57 -4.77 10.67
N LEU A 198 1.20 -3.67 10.04
CA LEU A 198 2.01 -2.43 10.00
C LEU A 198 2.21 -1.84 11.41
N ILE A 199 1.16 -1.79 12.24
CA ILE A 199 1.28 -1.29 13.62
C ILE A 199 2.21 -2.18 14.45
N ARG A 200 2.16 -3.49 14.28
CA ARG A 200 3.08 -4.42 14.96
C ARG A 200 4.52 -4.21 14.51
N SER A 201 4.76 -4.06 13.20
CA SER A 201 6.12 -3.98 12.66
C SER A 201 6.75 -2.59 12.78
N CYS A 202 5.97 -1.52 12.65
CA CYS A 202 6.48 -0.14 12.65
C CYS A 202 6.15 0.64 13.93
N GLY A 203 5.19 0.18 14.72
CA GLY A 203 4.60 0.91 15.82
C GLY A 203 3.48 1.86 15.39
N LYS A 204 2.49 2.09 16.26
CA LYS A 204 1.28 2.88 15.96
C LYS A 204 1.59 4.31 15.50
N LYS A 205 2.55 4.98 16.14
CA LYS A 205 2.93 6.37 15.80
C LYS A 205 3.49 6.46 14.38
N ASN A 206 4.40 5.54 14.04
CA ASN A 206 5.02 5.53 12.71
C ASN A 206 4.01 5.15 11.63
N PHE A 207 3.12 4.20 11.89
CA PHE A 207 2.02 3.88 10.99
C PHE A 207 1.16 5.11 10.64
N LEU A 208 0.73 5.89 11.64
CA LEU A 208 -0.03 7.12 11.41
C LEU A 208 0.77 8.16 10.61
N ASN A 209 2.07 8.28 10.88
CA ASN A 209 2.93 9.17 10.12
C ASN A 209 3.07 8.71 8.65
N ILE A 210 3.21 7.40 8.40
CA ILE A 210 3.24 6.83 7.04
C ILE A 210 1.94 7.16 6.30
N GLN A 211 0.78 6.96 6.92
CA GLN A 211 -0.51 7.32 6.31
C GLN A 211 -0.56 8.81 5.94
N ASN A 212 -0.18 9.70 6.86
CA ASN A 212 -0.17 11.14 6.59
C ASN A 212 0.80 11.51 5.45
N CYS A 213 1.94 10.84 5.35
CA CYS A 213 2.89 11.06 4.25
C CYS A 213 2.34 10.57 2.90
N LEU A 214 1.65 9.42 2.87
CA LEU A 214 0.95 8.94 1.66
C LEU A 214 -0.15 9.92 1.23
N ASP A 215 -0.99 10.38 2.16
CA ASP A 215 -2.05 11.35 1.88
C ASP A 215 -1.47 12.69 1.37
N LYS A 216 -0.28 13.09 1.86
CA LYS A 216 0.45 14.27 1.35
C LYS A 216 0.90 14.07 -0.10
N VAL A 217 1.44 12.90 -0.46
CA VAL A 217 1.82 12.56 -1.85
C VAL A 217 0.61 12.69 -2.76
N LEU A 218 -0.51 12.03 -2.43
CA LEU A 218 -1.76 12.10 -3.20
C LEU A 218 -2.24 13.55 -3.38
N THR A 219 -2.31 14.32 -2.29
CA THR A 219 -2.78 15.71 -2.33
C THR A 219 -1.91 16.61 -3.23
N ILE A 220 -0.59 16.37 -3.30
CA ILE A 220 0.29 17.14 -4.18
C ILE A 220 0.07 16.72 -5.64
N GLU A 221 -0.09 15.41 -5.93
CA GLU A 221 -0.40 14.91 -7.27
C GLU A 221 -1.70 15.53 -7.80
N GLU A 222 -2.78 15.49 -7.01
CA GLU A 222 -4.08 16.10 -7.35
C GLU A 222 -3.95 17.60 -7.68
N LYS A 223 -3.18 18.34 -6.88
CA LYS A 223 -2.92 19.76 -7.16
C LYS A 223 -2.17 19.99 -8.48
N ILE A 224 -1.21 19.11 -8.82
CA ILE A 224 -0.49 19.21 -10.09
C ILE A 224 -1.45 18.91 -11.25
N VAL A 225 -2.32 17.90 -11.13
CA VAL A 225 -3.32 17.55 -12.14
C VAL A 225 -4.27 18.73 -12.37
N LEU A 226 -4.82 19.32 -11.30
CA LEU A 226 -5.70 20.48 -11.41
C LEU A 226 -5.05 21.67 -12.12
N LEU A 227 -3.80 21.99 -11.76
CA LEU A 227 -3.05 23.08 -12.41
C LEU A 227 -2.68 22.77 -13.87
N ASN A 228 -2.42 21.51 -14.22
CA ASN A 228 -2.23 21.13 -15.61
C ASN A 228 -3.52 21.32 -16.43
N ASN A 229 -4.70 21.06 -15.83
CA ASN A 229 -5.99 21.31 -16.48
C ASN A 229 -6.21 22.80 -16.69
N ASP A 230 -5.88 23.64 -15.69
CA ASP A 230 -5.94 25.09 -15.84
C ASP A 230 -5.08 25.58 -17.03
N LEU A 231 -3.95 24.90 -17.34
CA LEU A 231 -3.10 25.24 -18.51
C LEU A 231 -3.72 24.87 -19.86
N LEU A 232 -4.72 24.01 -19.89
CA LEU A 232 -5.42 23.62 -21.13
C LEU A 232 -6.53 24.61 -21.53
N GLU A 233 -6.85 25.60 -20.68
CA GLU A 233 -7.82 26.64 -21.03
C GLU A 233 -7.28 27.54 -22.14
N GLU A 234 -7.98 27.59 -23.30
CA GLU A 234 -7.57 28.33 -24.49
C GLU A 234 -7.45 29.87 -24.31
N THR A 235 -7.98 30.41 -23.19
CA THR A 235 -8.11 31.87 -22.96
C THR A 235 -7.08 32.43 -21.98
N LEU A 236 -6.06 31.65 -21.60
CA LEU A 236 -5.06 32.09 -20.63
C LEU A 236 -4.10 33.14 -21.22
N SER A 237 -3.84 34.20 -20.45
CA SER A 237 -2.77 35.14 -20.77
C SER A 237 -1.38 34.53 -20.48
N ASP A 238 -0.34 34.97 -21.23
CA ASP A 238 1.04 34.53 -21.05
C ASP A 238 1.52 34.65 -19.59
N GLU A 239 1.15 35.73 -18.90
CA GLU A 239 1.49 35.94 -17.50
C GLU A 239 0.86 34.89 -16.57
N LYS A 240 -0.40 34.54 -16.79
CA LYS A 240 -1.07 33.48 -16.01
C LYS A 240 -0.46 32.12 -16.30
N THR A 241 -0.19 31.78 -17.55
CA THR A 241 0.49 30.56 -17.96
C THR A 241 1.83 30.39 -17.27
N GLN A 242 2.67 31.44 -17.26
CA GLN A 242 3.95 31.42 -16.57
C GLN A 242 3.81 31.22 -15.04
N LYS A 243 2.83 31.86 -14.40
CA LYS A 243 2.55 31.69 -12.97
C LYS A 243 2.13 30.26 -12.63
N ILE A 244 1.25 29.65 -13.45
CA ILE A 244 0.81 28.26 -13.25
C ILE A 244 2.00 27.31 -13.48
N ALA A 245 2.77 27.47 -14.56
CA ALA A 245 3.94 26.63 -14.83
C ALA A 245 4.98 26.69 -13.69
N PHE A 246 5.25 27.88 -13.14
CA PHE A 246 6.14 28.06 -12.01
C PHE A 246 5.60 27.33 -10.74
N ARG A 247 4.30 27.39 -10.49
CA ARG A 247 3.65 26.71 -9.37
C ARG A 247 3.73 25.19 -9.52
N ILE A 248 3.51 24.66 -10.71
CA ILE A 248 3.68 23.23 -11.03
C ILE A 248 5.13 22.80 -10.76
N GLY A 249 6.12 23.58 -11.20
CA GLY A 249 7.54 23.29 -10.93
C GLY A 249 7.87 23.19 -9.43
N LYS A 250 7.30 24.07 -8.60
CA LYS A 250 7.43 23.98 -7.13
C LYS A 250 6.78 22.73 -6.57
N LEU A 251 5.55 22.40 -7.03
CA LEU A 251 4.82 21.23 -6.56
C LEU A 251 5.53 19.94 -6.97
N LYS A 252 6.14 19.84 -8.16
CA LYS A 252 6.95 18.68 -8.57
C LYS A 252 8.14 18.48 -7.62
N THR A 253 8.82 19.56 -7.21
CA THR A 253 9.89 19.47 -6.22
C THR A 253 9.37 19.02 -4.85
N GLU A 254 8.23 19.56 -4.43
CA GLU A 254 7.58 19.15 -3.16
C GLU A 254 7.14 17.68 -3.20
N LEU A 255 6.60 17.22 -4.33
CA LEU A 255 6.18 15.83 -4.55
C LEU A 255 7.38 14.89 -4.44
N LYS A 256 8.50 15.21 -5.10
CA LYS A 256 9.74 14.43 -5.02
C LYS A 256 10.22 14.31 -3.56
N ASN A 257 10.26 15.42 -2.84
CA ASN A 257 10.67 15.43 -1.43
C ASN A 257 9.69 14.60 -0.56
N ALA A 258 8.39 14.74 -0.78
CA ALA A 258 7.39 13.97 -0.04
C ALA A 258 7.52 12.47 -0.32
N PHE A 259 7.73 12.07 -1.59
CA PHE A 259 7.94 10.68 -1.97
C PHE A 259 9.19 10.09 -1.29
N VAL A 260 10.35 10.75 -1.39
CA VAL A 260 11.60 10.31 -0.76
C VAL A 260 11.46 10.23 0.76
N GLN A 261 10.86 11.23 1.40
CA GLN A 261 10.60 11.22 2.84
C GLN A 261 9.70 10.06 3.27
N THR A 262 8.69 9.73 2.44
CA THR A 262 7.79 8.59 2.72
C THR A 262 8.53 7.27 2.63
N GLN A 263 9.38 7.07 1.60
CA GLN A 263 10.23 5.88 1.50
C GLN A 263 11.15 5.75 2.71
N ASN A 264 11.84 6.83 3.09
CA ASN A 264 12.73 6.85 4.25
C ASN A 264 12.00 6.45 5.54
N LEU A 265 10.79 6.99 5.73
CA LEU A 265 9.96 6.66 6.88
C LEU A 265 9.52 5.20 6.88
N ILE A 266 9.14 4.64 5.72
CA ILE A 266 8.71 3.25 5.60
C ILE A 266 9.84 2.30 6.03
N TYR A 267 11.01 2.38 5.38
CA TYR A 267 12.06 1.42 5.68
C TYR A 267 12.68 1.62 7.07
N SER A 268 12.90 2.86 7.49
CA SER A 268 13.47 3.09 8.82
C SER A 268 12.52 2.64 9.93
N SER A 269 11.21 2.94 9.81
CA SER A 269 10.23 2.51 10.83
C SER A 269 10.16 0.99 10.98
N TYR A 270 10.29 0.26 9.88
CA TYR A 270 10.27 -1.19 9.90
C TYR A 270 11.60 -1.77 10.42
N PHE A 271 12.70 -1.49 9.75
CA PHE A 271 13.99 -2.13 10.02
C PHE A 271 14.59 -1.71 11.36
N ASP A 272 14.40 -0.46 11.83
CA ASP A 272 14.84 -0.06 13.16
C ASP A 272 14.10 -0.82 14.26
N ASN A 273 12.80 -1.03 14.09
CA ASN A 273 12.00 -1.76 15.05
C ASN A 273 12.33 -3.26 15.05
N GLU A 274 12.50 -3.87 13.88
CA GLU A 274 12.87 -5.28 13.74
C GLU A 274 14.29 -5.54 14.28
N LEU A 275 15.27 -4.66 14.02
CA LEU A 275 16.63 -4.79 14.55
C LEU A 275 16.63 -4.90 16.08
N ASN A 276 15.77 -4.14 16.76
CA ASN A 276 15.66 -4.18 18.22
C ASN A 276 15.11 -5.52 18.74
N ARG A 277 14.36 -6.27 17.93
CA ARG A 277 13.71 -7.52 18.32
C ARG A 277 14.56 -8.76 18.08
N ILE A 278 15.58 -8.67 17.24
CA ILE A 278 16.47 -9.79 16.93
C ILE A 278 17.08 -10.35 18.22
N ALA A 279 16.93 -11.65 18.43
CA ALA A 279 17.44 -12.37 19.60
C ALA A 279 18.32 -13.57 19.20
N THR A 280 18.25 -14.05 17.95
CA THR A 280 18.98 -15.24 17.46
C THR A 280 19.81 -14.93 16.21
N THR A 281 20.75 -15.79 15.90
CA THR A 281 21.59 -15.69 14.68
C THR A 281 20.78 -15.93 13.40
N GLU A 282 19.77 -16.79 13.47
CA GLU A 282 18.86 -17.05 12.34
C GLU A 282 18.05 -15.80 11.99
N GLU A 283 17.56 -15.07 13.00
CA GLU A 283 16.83 -13.82 12.79
C GLU A 283 17.73 -12.73 12.17
N ILE A 284 19.03 -12.73 12.47
CA ILE A 284 20.01 -11.85 11.82
C ILE A 284 20.07 -12.11 10.30
N GLU A 285 20.16 -13.39 9.90
CA GLU A 285 20.23 -13.72 8.47
C GLU A 285 18.91 -13.40 7.73
N ILE A 286 17.78 -13.64 8.37
CA ILE A 286 16.46 -13.24 7.83
C ILE A 286 16.40 -11.72 7.64
N TYR A 287 16.82 -10.95 8.64
CA TYR A 287 16.84 -9.48 8.57
C TYR A 287 17.79 -9.00 7.47
N ARG A 288 19.02 -9.55 7.40
CA ARG A 288 20.03 -9.20 6.40
C ARG A 288 19.51 -9.42 4.99
N THR A 289 18.92 -10.59 4.72
CA THR A 289 18.33 -10.93 3.43
C THR A 289 17.21 -9.97 3.07
N LYS A 290 16.29 -9.73 4.00
CA LYS A 290 15.15 -8.84 3.77
C LYS A 290 15.57 -7.40 3.50
N LEU A 291 16.56 -6.89 4.23
CA LEU A 291 17.09 -5.55 4.01
C LEU A 291 17.82 -5.44 2.67
N TYR A 292 18.58 -6.46 2.29
CA TYR A 292 19.27 -6.52 1.00
C TYR A 292 18.28 -6.53 -0.17
N ASP A 293 17.25 -7.35 -0.10
CA ASP A 293 16.25 -7.48 -1.17
C ASP A 293 15.36 -6.25 -1.28
N TYR A 294 15.18 -5.50 -0.19
CA TYR A 294 14.37 -4.29 -0.17
C TYR A 294 14.86 -3.22 -1.16
N LYS A 295 16.16 -3.20 -1.50
CA LYS A 295 16.71 -2.30 -2.52
C LYS A 295 15.97 -2.39 -3.87
N ASN A 296 15.42 -3.57 -4.21
CA ASN A 296 14.70 -3.77 -5.46
C ASN A 296 13.39 -2.98 -5.50
N TYR A 297 12.78 -2.72 -4.34
CA TYR A 297 11.54 -1.93 -4.21
C TYR A 297 11.81 -0.42 -4.24
N ILE A 298 12.97 0.00 -3.73
CA ILE A 298 13.46 1.38 -3.88
C ILE A 298 13.78 1.64 -5.36
N GLY A 299 14.43 0.67 -6.03
CA GLY A 299 14.77 0.73 -7.44
C GLY A 299 15.75 1.86 -7.79
N ILE A 300 15.73 2.30 -9.06
CA ILE A 300 16.50 3.45 -9.53
C ILE A 300 15.69 4.70 -9.21
N THR A 301 15.81 5.19 -7.99
CA THR A 301 15.09 6.37 -7.51
C THR A 301 16.06 7.42 -7.00
N GLU A 302 15.56 8.62 -6.79
CA GLU A 302 16.31 9.73 -6.17
C GLU A 302 16.78 9.42 -4.74
N ASN A 303 16.19 8.42 -4.11
CA ASN A 303 16.50 8.01 -2.73
C ASN A 303 17.51 6.86 -2.64
N TYR A 304 18.04 6.39 -3.75
CA TYR A 304 18.92 5.22 -3.73
C TYR A 304 20.20 5.44 -2.91
N SER A 305 20.76 6.65 -2.97
CA SER A 305 21.94 7.04 -2.18
C SER A 305 21.66 7.02 -0.69
N ASP A 306 20.53 7.57 -0.25
CA ASP A 306 20.14 7.62 1.16
C ASP A 306 19.88 6.22 1.70
N PHE A 307 19.20 5.39 0.91
CA PHE A 307 18.98 3.99 1.27
C PHE A 307 20.29 3.21 1.39
N ASN A 308 21.25 3.41 0.49
CA ASN A 308 22.55 2.75 0.59
C ASN A 308 23.30 3.13 1.89
N ASN A 309 23.29 4.40 2.27
CA ASN A 309 23.90 4.83 3.54
C ASN A 309 23.19 4.17 4.72
N TYR A 310 21.86 4.18 4.72
CA TYR A 310 21.07 3.49 5.74
C TYR A 310 21.37 1.99 5.80
N TYR A 311 21.48 1.32 4.64
CA TYR A 311 21.83 -0.09 4.54
C TYR A 311 23.19 -0.39 5.19
N LEU A 312 24.23 0.40 4.88
CA LEU A 312 25.56 0.22 5.45
C LEU A 312 25.55 0.39 6.98
N ASP A 313 24.86 1.42 7.48
CA ASP A 313 24.74 1.66 8.93
C ASP A 313 24.03 0.48 9.62
N LYS A 314 23.00 -0.10 9.00
CA LYS A 314 22.31 -1.26 9.56
C LYS A 314 23.14 -2.54 9.50
N MET A 315 23.98 -2.72 8.47
CA MET A 315 24.88 -3.87 8.40
C MET A 315 25.90 -3.83 9.54
N ILE A 316 26.47 -2.66 9.85
CA ILE A 316 27.38 -2.48 10.99
C ILE A 316 26.65 -2.82 12.31
N ALA A 317 25.48 -2.23 12.53
CA ALA A 317 24.70 -2.49 13.74
C ALA A 317 24.28 -3.98 13.87
N LEU A 318 24.10 -4.66 12.75
CA LEU A 318 23.76 -6.08 12.72
C LEU A 318 24.95 -6.97 13.10
N ASP A 319 26.15 -6.62 12.64
CA ASP A 319 27.39 -7.32 12.98
C ASP A 319 27.71 -7.15 14.48
N ASP A 320 27.56 -5.95 15.04
CA ASP A 320 27.70 -5.71 16.50
C ASP A 320 26.69 -6.57 17.30
N LYS A 321 25.46 -6.68 16.81
CA LYS A 321 24.42 -7.48 17.46
C LYS A 321 24.72 -8.99 17.36
N TYR A 322 25.23 -9.45 16.24
CA TYR A 322 25.68 -10.83 16.05
C TYR A 322 26.75 -11.22 17.07
N GLU A 323 27.78 -10.40 17.22
CA GLU A 323 28.83 -10.61 18.23
C GLU A 323 28.28 -10.61 19.67
N ALA A 324 27.36 -9.70 19.99
CA ALA A 324 26.71 -9.65 21.30
C ALA A 324 25.91 -10.92 21.61
N ILE A 325 25.20 -11.49 20.63
CA ILE A 325 24.46 -12.75 20.78
C ILE A 325 25.43 -13.90 21.02
N LEU A 326 26.50 -14.02 20.23
CA LEU A 326 27.51 -15.07 20.40
C LEU A 326 28.19 -14.99 21.77
N ASN A 327 28.55 -13.80 22.20
CA ASN A 327 29.20 -13.58 23.52
C ASN A 327 28.25 -13.94 24.67
N ASN A 328 26.96 -13.64 24.57
CA ASN A 328 25.96 -14.02 25.55
C ASN A 328 25.78 -15.55 25.65
N VAL A 329 25.75 -16.24 24.53
CA VAL A 329 25.69 -17.71 24.49
C VAL A 329 26.93 -18.31 25.10
N ALA A 330 28.11 -17.77 24.79
CA ALA A 330 29.37 -18.23 25.41
C ALA A 330 29.38 -18.02 26.92
N LEU A 331 28.88 -16.90 27.43
CA LEU A 331 28.78 -16.62 28.87
C LEU A 331 27.79 -17.58 29.57
N VAL A 332 26.67 -17.93 28.97
CA VAL A 332 25.71 -18.91 29.51
C VAL A 332 26.35 -20.29 29.61
N VAL A 333 27.01 -20.74 28.52
CA VAL A 333 27.72 -22.04 28.51
C VAL A 333 28.83 -22.10 29.57
N VAL A 334 29.60 -21.03 29.76
CA VAL A 334 30.64 -20.94 30.78
C VAL A 334 30.01 -20.99 32.17
N LYS A 335 28.93 -20.29 32.46
CA LYS A 335 28.22 -20.33 33.74
C LYS A 335 27.65 -21.71 34.04
N GLU A 336 27.02 -22.38 33.08
CA GLU A 336 26.50 -23.74 33.25
C GLU A 336 27.60 -24.74 33.52
N ASN A 337 28.71 -24.68 32.81
CA ASN A 337 29.87 -25.54 33.05
C ASN A 337 30.47 -25.28 34.42
N THR A 338 30.54 -24.05 34.88
CA THR A 338 31.06 -23.67 36.21
C THR A 338 30.13 -24.17 37.31
N ILE A 339 28.83 -24.01 37.17
CA ILE A 339 27.80 -24.50 38.09
C ILE A 339 27.85 -26.03 38.15
N SER A 340 27.92 -26.71 37.02
CA SER A 340 28.04 -28.18 36.96
C SER A 340 29.30 -28.67 37.65
N LYS A 341 30.44 -28.00 37.46
CA LYS A 341 31.70 -28.30 38.15
C LYS A 341 31.61 -28.02 39.66
N MET A 342 30.95 -26.96 40.08
CA MET A 342 30.67 -26.69 41.49
C MET A 342 29.78 -27.76 42.15
N PHE A 343 28.72 -28.17 41.50
CA PHE A 343 27.84 -29.24 41.96
C PHE A 343 28.58 -30.58 42.06
N LYS A 344 29.46 -30.92 41.11
CA LYS A 344 30.33 -32.10 41.19
C LYS A 344 31.31 -32.02 42.40
N ARG A 345 31.93 -30.85 42.65
CA ARG A 345 32.80 -30.63 43.80
C ARG A 345 32.03 -30.74 45.14
N ILE A 346 30.85 -30.18 45.23
CA ILE A 346 29.97 -30.27 46.39
C ILE A 346 29.56 -31.72 46.66
N LYS A 347 29.17 -32.50 45.64
CA LYS A 347 28.90 -33.93 45.78
C LYS A 347 30.11 -34.72 46.32
N ASN A 348 31.30 -34.41 45.83
CA ASN A 348 32.53 -35.05 46.27
C ASN A 348 32.93 -34.65 47.70
N ILE A 349 32.71 -33.42 48.16
CA ILE A 349 33.01 -32.92 49.52
C ILE A 349 32.05 -33.52 50.56
N PHE A 350 30.76 -33.67 50.16
CA PHE A 350 29.75 -34.17 51.11
C PHE A 350 29.52 -35.68 51.06
N GLY A 351 30.32 -36.44 50.29
CA GLY A 351 30.27 -37.90 50.30
C GLY A 351 28.96 -38.52 49.84
N LEU A 352 28.15 -37.75 49.03
CA LEU A 352 26.83 -38.15 48.53
C LEU A 352 26.88 -39.06 47.30
N SER A 353 28.00 -39.72 47.05
CA SER A 353 28.12 -40.77 46.06
C SER A 353 28.47 -42.09 46.74
N LYS A 354 27.49 -42.94 46.87
CA LYS A 354 27.43 -44.37 47.16
C LYS A 354 26.66 -44.64 48.43
N ASN A 355 25.43 -45.03 48.22
CA ASN A 355 24.84 -46.22 48.80
C ASN A 355 23.32 -46.23 48.50
N PHE A 356 22.97 -46.63 47.30
CA PHE A 356 21.66 -47.21 46.98
C PHE A 356 21.83 -48.18 45.82
N GLU A 357 22.64 -49.21 46.09
CA GLU A 357 22.50 -50.52 45.42
C GLU A 357 22.97 -51.55 46.47
N GLN A 358 21.93 -52.12 47.12
CA GLN A 358 21.89 -53.46 47.76
C GLN A 358 20.91 -53.38 48.95
N ASN A 359 19.64 -53.68 48.64
CA ASN A 359 18.86 -54.76 49.21
C ASN A 359 17.46 -54.78 48.56
#